data_13187306449eb0e52553554ab8812d42
#
_entry.id   13187306449eb0e52553554ab8812d42
#
_cell.length_a   1.000
_cell.length_b   1.000
_cell.length_c   1.000
_cell.angle_alpha   90.00
_cell.angle_beta   90.00
_cell.angle_gamma   90.00
#
_symmetry.space_group_name_H-M   'P 1'
#
loop_
_entity.id
_entity.type
_entity.pdbx_description
1 polymer ?
#
loop_
_entity_poly.entity_id
_entity_poly.type
_entity_poly.pdbx_seq_one_letter_code
_entity_poly.pdbx_strand_id
1 'polypeptide(L)'
;MLSIHVEKIGDMAVVECEGTVVQSEAAFKLHEAVTSQQDARIIVLDLSEVRAIEGGGVGMLVSLQRWAYDHDIRLKLFNPTNSVQDRLERASSLPEFDFATLNEMMALLARADSRYAPAA
;
A
#
# COMPACT_ATOMS: atom_id res chain seq x y z
N MET A 1 -4.18 -12.47 12.04
CA MET A 1 -2.82 -12.69 11.55
C MET A 1 -2.64 -12.04 10.20
N LEU A 2 -1.46 -11.52 9.91
CA LEU A 2 -1.17 -10.82 8.66
C LEU A 2 0.03 -11.46 7.98
N SER A 3 -0.13 -11.82 6.70
CA SER A 3 0.96 -12.27 5.85
C SER A 3 1.31 -11.15 4.87
N ILE A 4 2.60 -10.94 4.65
CA ILE A 4 3.12 -9.88 3.80
C ILE A 4 4.12 -10.46 2.81
N HIS A 5 3.97 -10.10 1.54
CA HIS A 5 4.90 -10.45 0.49
C HIS A 5 5.31 -9.17 -0.24
N VAL A 6 6.61 -8.96 -0.41
CA VAL A 6 7.14 -7.80 -1.12
C VAL A 6 7.76 -8.24 -2.43
N GLU A 7 7.34 -7.60 -3.50
CA GLU A 7 7.92 -7.83 -4.83
C GLU A 7 8.49 -6.52 -5.35
N LYS A 8 9.76 -6.53 -5.74
CA LYS A 8 10.41 -5.36 -6.32
C LYS A 8 10.38 -5.46 -7.84
N ILE A 9 9.88 -4.42 -8.49
CA ILE A 9 9.75 -4.35 -9.95
C ILE A 9 10.33 -3.01 -10.39
N GLY A 10 11.57 -3.02 -10.89
CA GLY A 10 12.26 -1.78 -11.22
C GLY A 10 12.42 -0.89 -9.98
N ASP A 11 11.97 0.35 -10.06
CA ASP A 11 11.98 1.29 -8.94
C ASP A 11 10.69 1.26 -8.11
N MET A 12 9.83 0.26 -8.35
CA MET A 12 8.57 0.10 -7.65
C MET A 12 8.64 -1.11 -6.71
N ALA A 13 8.04 -0.98 -5.54
CA ALA A 13 7.82 -2.10 -4.63
C ALA A 13 6.33 -2.33 -4.48
N VAL A 14 5.89 -3.58 -4.62
CA VAL A 14 4.51 -3.98 -4.38
C VAL A 14 4.50 -4.78 -3.09
N VAL A 15 3.75 -4.29 -2.11
CA VAL A 15 3.61 -4.93 -0.80
C VAL A 15 2.23 -5.56 -0.74
N GLU A 16 2.17 -6.86 -0.90
CA GLU A 16 0.92 -7.61 -0.86
C GLU A 16 0.61 -8.05 0.56
N CYS A 17 -0.59 -7.76 1.02
CA CYS A 17 -1.03 -8.07 2.37
C CYS A 17 -2.21 -9.01 2.34
N GLU A 18 -2.22 -10.00 3.24
CA GLU A 18 -3.31 -10.95 3.37
C GLU A 18 -3.63 -11.15 4.85
N GLY A 19 -4.88 -10.93 5.22
CA GLY A 19 -5.34 -11.14 6.58
C GLY A 19 -6.00 -9.92 7.18
N THR A 20 -5.68 -9.64 8.44
CA THR A 20 -6.28 -8.53 9.18
C THR A 20 -5.21 -7.62 9.79
N VAL A 21 -5.48 -6.33 9.83
CA VAL A 21 -4.59 -5.33 10.46
C VAL A 21 -5.37 -4.69 11.61
N VAL A 22 -5.65 -5.46 12.64
CA VAL A 22 -6.42 -5.00 13.80
C VAL A 22 -5.61 -5.00 15.08
N GLN A 23 -4.52 -5.75 15.14
CA GLN A 23 -3.65 -5.81 16.30
C GLN A 23 -2.39 -5.00 16.05
N SER A 24 -1.81 -4.46 17.12
CA SER A 24 -0.60 -3.65 17.02
C SER A 24 0.58 -4.39 16.40
N GLU A 25 0.68 -5.70 16.65
CA GLU A 25 1.74 -6.52 16.06
C GLU A 25 1.63 -6.57 14.53
N ALA A 26 0.41 -6.72 13.99
CA ALA A 26 0.19 -6.71 12.55
C ALA A 26 0.50 -5.35 11.95
N ALA A 27 0.07 -4.27 12.63
CA ALA A 27 0.36 -2.91 12.18
C ALA A 27 1.87 -2.64 12.15
N PHE A 28 2.60 -3.06 13.17
CA PHE A 28 4.04 -2.91 13.24
C PHE A 28 4.74 -3.66 12.11
N LYS A 29 4.31 -4.90 11.88
CA LYS A 29 4.87 -5.75 10.82
C LYS A 29 4.71 -5.11 9.44
N LEU A 30 3.54 -4.56 9.16
CA LEU A 30 3.28 -3.89 7.90
C LEU A 30 4.09 -2.60 7.78
N HIS A 31 4.17 -1.83 8.84
CA HIS A 31 4.97 -0.60 8.87
C HIS A 31 6.44 -0.91 8.55
N GLU A 32 7.01 -1.93 9.16
CA GLU A 32 8.39 -2.33 8.90
C GLU A 32 8.60 -2.78 7.45
N ALA A 33 7.67 -3.56 6.91
CA ALA A 33 7.77 -4.03 5.53
C ALA A 33 7.81 -2.85 4.54
N VAL A 34 6.97 -1.85 4.75
CA VAL A 34 6.92 -0.68 3.87
C VAL A 34 8.15 0.21 4.05
N THR A 35 8.51 0.52 5.28
CA THR A 35 9.64 1.44 5.54
C THR A 35 10.99 0.83 5.19
N SER A 36 11.06 -0.48 5.00
CA SER A 36 12.26 -1.14 4.49
C SER A 36 12.49 -0.88 3.00
N GLN A 37 11.51 -0.33 2.27
CA GLN A 37 11.60 -0.10 0.83
C GLN A 37 12.04 1.34 0.52
N GLN A 38 13.08 1.82 1.18
CA GLN A 38 13.51 3.22 1.10
C GLN A 38 14.06 3.62 -0.27
N ASP A 39 14.56 2.67 -1.03
CA ASP A 39 15.11 2.89 -2.37
C ASP A 39 14.07 2.84 -3.48
N ALA A 40 12.83 2.50 -3.15
CA ALA A 40 11.74 2.55 -4.11
C ALA A 40 11.28 3.98 -4.33
N ARG A 41 10.86 4.30 -5.55
CA ARG A 41 10.22 5.59 -5.86
C ARG A 41 8.73 5.53 -5.66
N ILE A 42 8.16 4.35 -5.88
CA ILE A 42 6.73 4.10 -5.75
C ILE A 42 6.55 2.83 -4.94
N ILE A 43 5.69 2.89 -3.93
CA ILE A 43 5.28 1.72 -3.17
C ILE A 43 3.79 1.56 -3.36
N VAL A 44 3.37 0.39 -3.84
CA VAL A 44 1.96 0.03 -3.95
C VAL A 44 1.64 -0.95 -2.85
N LEU A 45 0.71 -0.57 -2.00
CA LEU A 45 0.22 -1.43 -0.93
C LEU A 45 -1.05 -2.10 -1.42
N ASP A 46 -0.96 -3.39 -1.72
CA ASP A 46 -2.09 -4.16 -2.23
C ASP A 46 -2.92 -4.65 -1.04
N LEU A 47 -4.12 -4.13 -0.93
CA LEU A 47 -5.04 -4.41 0.17
C LEU A 47 -6.18 -5.34 -0.25
N SER A 48 -6.11 -5.95 -1.43
CA SER A 48 -7.22 -6.74 -1.95
C SER A 48 -7.56 -7.95 -1.07
N GLU A 49 -6.58 -8.47 -0.34
CA GLU A 49 -6.78 -9.64 0.55
C GLU A 49 -6.80 -9.24 2.03
N VAL A 50 -6.93 -7.96 2.34
CA VAL A 50 -7.07 -7.48 3.72
C VAL A 50 -8.55 -7.44 4.07
N ARG A 51 -8.94 -8.25 5.06
CA ARG A 51 -10.35 -8.39 5.44
C ARG A 51 -10.82 -7.32 6.42
N ALA A 52 -9.91 -6.80 7.22
CA ALA A 52 -10.25 -5.76 8.21
C ALA A 52 -9.02 -4.94 8.57
N ILE A 53 -9.25 -3.65 8.84
CA ILE A 53 -8.24 -2.74 9.36
C ILE A 53 -8.92 -1.84 10.38
N GLU A 54 -8.36 -1.75 11.58
CA GLU A 54 -8.95 -0.94 12.66
C GLU A 54 -7.89 -0.45 13.62
N GLY A 55 -8.27 0.56 14.41
CA GLY A 55 -7.45 1.05 15.50
C GLY A 55 -6.06 1.46 15.06
N GLY A 56 -5.04 0.85 15.66
CA GLY A 56 -3.64 1.14 15.36
C GLY A 56 -3.25 0.89 13.91
N GLY A 57 -3.97 0.00 13.20
CA GLY A 57 -3.71 -0.26 11.78
C GLY A 57 -4.02 0.95 10.93
N VAL A 58 -5.12 1.64 11.22
CA VAL A 58 -5.47 2.86 10.49
C VAL A 58 -4.45 3.96 10.76
N GLY A 59 -4.10 4.16 12.03
CA GLY A 59 -3.10 5.15 12.41
C GLY A 59 -1.74 4.85 11.79
N MET A 60 -1.38 3.59 11.69
CA MET A 60 -0.14 3.18 11.04
C MET A 60 -0.13 3.56 9.57
N LEU A 61 -1.25 3.38 8.84
CA LEU A 61 -1.30 3.79 7.43
C LEU A 61 -1.17 5.29 7.26
N VAL A 62 -1.76 6.08 8.15
CA VAL A 62 -1.58 7.54 8.15
C VAL A 62 -0.10 7.88 8.36
N SER A 63 0.56 7.20 9.28
CA SER A 63 1.98 7.37 9.54
C SER A 63 2.83 7.01 8.32
N LEU A 64 2.49 5.93 7.62
CA LEU A 64 3.20 5.53 6.41
C LEU A 64 3.05 6.54 5.28
N GLN A 65 1.89 7.15 5.17
CA GLN A 65 1.65 8.18 4.16
C GLN A 65 2.59 9.38 4.38
N ARG A 66 2.74 9.80 5.63
CA ARG A 66 3.66 10.88 6.00
C ARG A 66 5.11 10.47 5.75
N TRP A 67 5.48 9.26 6.16
CA TRP A 67 6.83 8.74 5.95
C TRP A 67 7.19 8.76 4.46
N ALA A 68 6.29 8.31 3.60
CA ALA A 68 6.51 8.29 2.17
C ALA A 68 6.70 9.69 1.62
N TYR A 69 5.85 10.62 2.04
CA TYR A 69 5.97 12.01 1.62
C TYR A 69 7.34 12.59 2.01
N ASP A 70 7.78 12.33 3.23
CA ASP A 70 9.06 12.84 3.73
C ASP A 70 10.26 12.24 3.00
N HIS A 71 10.10 11.08 2.37
CA HIS A 71 11.16 10.38 1.64
C HIS A 71 11.02 10.49 0.13
N ASP A 72 10.14 11.35 -0.36
CA ASP A 72 9.86 11.53 -1.79
C ASP A 72 9.43 10.23 -2.46
N ILE A 73 8.69 9.38 -1.73
CA ILE A 73 8.15 8.13 -2.24
C ILE A 73 6.65 8.29 -2.44
N ARG A 74 6.14 7.83 -3.58
CA ARG A 74 4.70 7.80 -3.82
C ARG A 74 4.14 6.52 -3.23
N LEU A 75 3.28 6.65 -2.24
CA LEU A 75 2.59 5.50 -1.63
C LEU A 75 1.17 5.45 -2.15
N LYS A 76 0.81 4.34 -2.80
CA LYS A 76 -0.52 4.12 -3.34
C LYS A 76 -1.15 2.91 -2.69
N LEU A 77 -2.44 3.01 -2.41
CA LEU A 77 -3.23 1.90 -1.89
C LEU A 77 -4.03 1.31 -3.04
N PHE A 78 -3.95 0.00 -3.22
CA PHE A 78 -4.58 -0.66 -4.35
C PHE A 78 -5.64 -1.65 -3.89
N ASN A 79 -6.82 -1.52 -4.48
CA ASN A 79 -7.92 -2.47 -4.45
C ASN A 79 -8.38 -2.88 -3.04
N PRO A 80 -8.59 -1.94 -2.10
CA PRO A 80 -9.14 -2.30 -0.81
C PRO A 80 -10.57 -2.81 -0.95
N THR A 81 -10.98 -3.70 -0.04
CA THR A 81 -12.39 -4.08 0.04
C THR A 81 -13.22 -2.85 0.43
N ASN A 82 -14.53 -2.90 0.16
CA ASN A 82 -15.40 -1.78 0.48
C ASN A 82 -15.36 -1.40 1.95
N SER A 83 -15.33 -2.39 2.85
CA SER A 83 -15.28 -2.11 4.28
C SER A 83 -13.96 -1.48 4.71
N VAL A 84 -12.85 -1.91 4.13
CA VAL A 84 -11.53 -1.33 4.40
C VAL A 84 -11.47 0.09 3.85
N GLN A 85 -11.94 0.31 2.63
CA GLN A 85 -11.95 1.63 2.02
C GLN A 85 -12.80 2.61 2.83
N ASP A 86 -14.00 2.21 3.23
CA ASP A 86 -14.87 3.03 4.09
C ASP A 86 -14.17 3.41 5.39
N ARG A 87 -13.49 2.46 5.99
CA ARG A 87 -12.80 2.69 7.27
C ARG A 87 -11.68 3.71 7.11
N LEU A 88 -10.91 3.59 6.01
CA LEU A 88 -9.81 4.51 5.72
C LEU A 88 -10.32 5.91 5.38
N GLU A 89 -11.39 6.00 4.60
CA GLU A 89 -11.96 7.29 4.22
C GLU A 89 -12.53 8.04 5.43
N ARG A 90 -13.15 7.34 6.37
CA ARG A 90 -13.68 7.96 7.59
C ARG A 90 -12.59 8.42 8.54
N ALA A 91 -11.45 7.74 8.53
CA ALA A 91 -10.32 8.10 9.39
C ALA A 91 -9.42 9.14 8.75
N SER A 92 -9.55 9.36 7.46
CA SER A 92 -8.70 10.26 6.73
C SER A 92 -8.97 11.70 7.13
N SER A 93 -8.00 12.30 7.79
CA SER A 93 -7.85 13.73 7.80
C SER A 93 -6.83 14.05 6.71
N LEU A 94 -6.44 15.24 6.50
CA LEU A 94 -5.47 15.58 5.46
C LEU A 94 -4.07 15.04 5.80
N PRO A 95 -3.28 14.57 4.81
CA PRO A 95 -3.65 14.37 3.40
C PRO A 95 -4.46 13.08 3.20
N GLU A 96 -5.29 13.06 2.15
CA GLU A 96 -6.08 11.90 1.80
C GLU A 96 -5.20 10.77 1.29
N PHE A 97 -5.67 9.53 1.47
CA PHE A 97 -4.98 8.37 0.91
C PHE A 97 -5.09 8.38 -0.62
N ASP A 98 -4.00 7.98 -1.27
CA ASP A 98 -3.92 7.91 -2.72
C ASP A 98 -4.28 6.48 -3.17
N PHE A 99 -5.53 6.29 -3.61
CA PHE A 99 -5.98 4.99 -4.08
C PHE A 99 -5.70 4.85 -5.57
N ALA A 100 -5.01 3.77 -5.95
CA ALA A 100 -4.73 3.47 -7.34
C ALA A 100 -5.88 2.69 -7.96
N THR A 101 -6.30 3.07 -9.16
CA THR A 101 -7.24 2.30 -9.96
C THR A 101 -6.51 1.14 -10.62
N LEU A 102 -7.26 0.18 -11.18
CA LEU A 102 -6.65 -0.90 -11.95
C LEU A 102 -5.84 -0.36 -13.13
N ASN A 103 -6.39 0.64 -13.83
CA ASN A 103 -5.68 1.25 -14.97
C ASN A 103 -4.37 1.90 -14.53
N GLU A 104 -4.39 2.61 -13.41
CA GLU A 104 -3.17 3.20 -12.85
C GLU A 104 -2.15 2.13 -12.47
N MET A 105 -2.62 1.04 -11.84
CA MET A 105 -1.74 -0.06 -11.45
C MET A 105 -1.09 -0.70 -12.68
N MET A 106 -1.87 -0.94 -13.75
CA MET A 106 -1.34 -1.49 -14.98
C MET A 106 -0.31 -0.57 -15.62
N ALA A 107 -0.55 0.73 -15.61
CA ALA A 107 0.38 1.71 -16.14
C ALA A 107 1.68 1.75 -15.33
N LEU A 108 1.59 1.67 -14.02
CA LEU A 108 2.77 1.64 -13.15
C LEU A 108 3.62 0.39 -13.39
N LEU A 109 2.98 -0.76 -13.53
CA LEU A 109 3.67 -2.02 -13.82
C LEU A 109 4.39 -1.95 -15.17
N ALA A 110 3.71 -1.43 -16.19
CA ALA A 110 4.29 -1.32 -17.54
C ALA A 110 5.53 -0.40 -17.56
N ARG A 111 5.51 0.67 -16.78
CA ARG A 111 6.64 1.59 -16.68
C ARG A 111 7.80 1.00 -15.88
N ALA A 112 7.49 0.23 -14.86
CA ALA A 112 8.51 -0.37 -14.01
C ALA A 112 9.20 -1.55 -14.71
N ASP A 113 8.46 -2.32 -15.51
CA ASP A 113 8.98 -3.51 -16.17
C ASP A 113 8.23 -3.75 -17.48
N SER A 114 8.97 -3.82 -18.59
CA SER A 114 8.41 -4.01 -19.93
C SER A 114 7.60 -5.30 -20.08
N ARG A 115 7.79 -6.29 -19.21
CA ARG A 115 7.00 -7.53 -19.21
C ARG A 115 5.52 -7.27 -18.96
N TYR A 116 5.18 -6.15 -18.33
CA TYR A 116 3.80 -5.79 -18.04
C TYR A 116 3.22 -4.80 -19.05
N ALA A 117 4.01 -4.41 -20.07
CA ALA A 117 3.53 -3.49 -21.08
C ALA A 117 2.44 -4.17 -21.93
N PRO A 118 1.38 -3.42 -22.32
CA PRO A 118 0.34 -4.01 -23.18
C PRO A 118 0.91 -4.39 -24.53
N ALA A 119 0.35 -5.44 -25.13
CA ALA A 119 0.73 -5.84 -26.47
C ALA A 119 0.38 -4.72 -27.47
N ALA A 120 1.31 -4.43 -28.34
CA ALA A 120 1.12 -3.40 -29.35
C ALA A 120 0.18 -3.88 -30.45
#